data_0f0654ca4d0057e3972f18b98b0935ca
#
_entry.id   0f0654ca4d0057e3972f18b98b0935ca
#
_cell.length_a   1.000
_cell.length_b   1.000
_cell.length_c   1.000
_cell.angle_alpha   90.00
_cell.angle_beta   90.00
_cell.angle_gamma   90.00
#
_symmetry.space_group_name_H-M   'P 1'
#
loop_
_entity.id
_entity.type
_entity.pdbx_description
1 polymer ?
#
loop_
_entity_poly.entity_id
_entity_poly.type
_entity_poly.pdbx_seq_one_letter_code
_entity_poly.pdbx_strand_id
1 'polypeptide(L)'
;THAHSMVQLFIALGMGELDAFQAYAEVYPDDCLLLVDTINTLESGVPNAIKVFEKLRRGGHKPKGIRLDSGDLAYLSIQSAKMLNEAGFTDVSIVLSNNLDELVIWQIITQIMEEAPRYGVDPEKVIERLVYGVGTRLITSWGEPALGGVYKLVAVCHEGKWIPALKV
;
A
#
# COMPACT_ATOMS: atom_id res chain seq x y z
N THR A 1 -0.42 5.37 8.28
CA THR A 1 -1.18 4.48 7.37
C THR A 1 -2.22 3.68 8.15
N HIS A 2 -3.31 3.30 7.50
CA HIS A 2 -4.35 2.43 8.05
C HIS A 2 -3.97 0.94 7.94
N ALA A 3 -4.81 0.05 8.47
CA ALA A 3 -4.68 -1.40 8.35
C ALA A 3 -5.64 -1.96 7.28
N HIS A 4 -5.35 -3.16 6.77
CA HIS A 4 -6.26 -3.89 5.85
C HIS A 4 -7.67 -4.08 6.45
N SER A 5 -7.74 -4.33 7.77
CA SER A 5 -9.01 -4.51 8.48
C SER A 5 -9.94 -3.30 8.40
N MET A 6 -9.42 -2.08 8.23
CA MET A 6 -10.24 -0.90 8.00
C MET A 6 -10.99 -1.00 6.66
N VAL A 7 -10.28 -1.33 5.58
CA VAL A 7 -10.90 -1.52 4.26
C VAL A 7 -11.90 -2.66 4.28
N GLN A 8 -11.54 -3.78 4.91
CA GLN A 8 -12.43 -4.94 5.06
C GLN A 8 -13.72 -4.60 5.84
N LEU A 9 -13.61 -3.78 6.90
CA LEU A 9 -14.76 -3.30 7.66
C LEU A 9 -15.70 -2.47 6.80
N PHE A 10 -15.18 -1.52 6.03
CA PHE A 10 -16.00 -0.69 5.14
C PHE A 10 -16.74 -1.53 4.11
N ILE A 11 -16.07 -2.51 3.48
CA ILE A 11 -16.67 -3.42 2.51
C ILE A 11 -17.76 -4.26 3.18
N ALA A 12 -17.51 -4.81 4.38
CA ALA A 12 -18.49 -5.61 5.12
C ALA A 12 -19.73 -4.78 5.51
N LEU A 13 -19.60 -3.49 5.67
CA LEU A 13 -20.72 -2.56 5.93
C LEU A 13 -21.40 -2.05 4.65
N GLY A 14 -21.08 -2.62 3.49
CA GLY A 14 -21.69 -2.26 2.20
C GLY A 14 -21.12 -1.02 1.54
N MET A 15 -20.01 -0.50 2.05
CA MET A 15 -19.22 0.58 1.45
C MET A 15 -18.09 0.00 0.59
N GLY A 16 -17.28 0.87 -0.04
CA GLY A 16 -16.16 0.46 -0.88
C GLY A 16 -14.78 0.76 -0.27
N GLU A 17 -13.75 0.24 -0.91
CA GLU A 17 -12.35 0.58 -0.60
C GLU A 17 -12.10 2.09 -0.72
N LEU A 18 -12.70 2.74 -1.73
CA LEU A 18 -12.59 4.19 -1.91
C LEU A 18 -13.14 4.97 -0.71
N ASP A 19 -14.27 4.51 -0.15
CA ASP A 19 -14.88 5.16 1.02
C ASP A 19 -13.98 5.05 2.25
N ALA A 20 -13.32 3.89 2.43
CA ALA A 20 -12.33 3.69 3.48
C ALA A 20 -11.14 4.66 3.32
N PHE A 21 -10.61 4.79 2.11
CA PHE A 21 -9.52 5.71 1.82
C PHE A 21 -9.89 7.17 2.04
N GLN A 22 -11.11 7.57 1.64
CA GLN A 22 -11.63 8.92 1.87
C GLN A 22 -11.77 9.22 3.36
N ALA A 23 -12.36 8.31 4.12
CA ALA A 23 -12.51 8.45 5.57
C ALA A 23 -11.15 8.61 6.27
N TYR A 24 -10.14 7.84 5.84
CA TYR A 24 -8.78 7.99 6.36
C TYR A 24 -8.18 9.36 6.01
N ALA A 25 -8.32 9.80 4.75
CA ALA A 25 -7.79 11.06 4.27
C ALA A 25 -8.44 12.29 4.94
N GLU A 26 -9.72 12.20 5.33
CA GLU A 26 -10.41 13.26 6.07
C GLU A 26 -9.84 13.46 7.48
N VAL A 27 -9.38 12.39 8.12
CA VAL A 27 -8.74 12.47 9.45
C VAL A 27 -7.27 12.89 9.36
N TYR A 28 -6.57 12.45 8.32
CA TYR A 28 -5.13 12.68 8.15
C TYR A 28 -4.80 13.28 6.77
N PRO A 29 -5.27 14.49 6.44
CA PRO A 29 -5.11 15.03 5.09
C PRO A 29 -3.65 15.32 4.71
N ASP A 30 -2.80 15.73 5.67
CA ASP A 30 -1.39 16.05 5.43
C ASP A 30 -0.44 14.88 5.70
N ASP A 31 -0.95 13.79 6.30
CA ASP A 31 -0.20 12.55 6.57
C ASP A 31 -0.86 11.33 5.90
N CYS A 32 -1.57 11.55 4.79
CA CYS A 32 -2.30 10.51 4.10
C CYS A 32 -1.35 9.53 3.40
N LEU A 33 -1.20 8.35 4.00
CA LEU A 33 -0.45 7.20 3.49
C LEU A 33 -1.40 6.01 3.39
N LEU A 34 -1.79 5.63 2.16
CA LEU A 34 -2.83 4.62 1.88
C LEU A 34 -2.24 3.24 1.63
N LEU A 35 -2.72 2.23 2.36
CA LEU A 35 -2.39 0.82 2.16
C LEU A 35 -3.28 0.27 1.04
N VAL A 36 -2.69 -0.05 -0.12
CA VAL A 36 -3.43 -0.22 -1.39
C VAL A 36 -3.58 -1.67 -1.84
N ASP A 37 -3.11 -2.63 -1.04
CA ASP A 37 -3.07 -4.05 -1.42
C ASP A 37 -4.09 -4.92 -0.64
N THR A 38 -5.25 -4.36 -0.29
CA THR A 38 -6.30 -5.12 0.41
C THR A 38 -7.11 -6.00 -0.55
N ILE A 39 -7.44 -5.50 -1.75
CA ILE A 39 -8.24 -6.21 -2.77
C ILE A 39 -7.37 -6.51 -3.98
N ASN A 40 -7.16 -5.53 -4.83
CA ASN A 40 -6.28 -5.62 -5.99
C ASN A 40 -5.49 -4.32 -6.11
N THR A 41 -4.19 -4.41 -5.94
CA THR A 41 -3.30 -3.25 -5.89
C THR A 41 -3.42 -2.37 -7.14
N LEU A 42 -3.36 -2.96 -8.33
CA LEU A 42 -3.28 -2.22 -9.59
C LEU A 42 -4.65 -1.90 -10.20
N GLU A 43 -5.67 -2.72 -9.96
CA GLU A 43 -6.99 -2.53 -10.55
C GLU A 43 -7.92 -1.67 -9.65
N SER A 44 -7.69 -1.65 -8.33
CA SER A 44 -8.52 -0.87 -7.40
C SER A 44 -7.73 0.02 -6.46
N GLY A 45 -6.74 -0.53 -5.75
CA GLY A 45 -6.02 0.17 -4.69
C GLY A 45 -5.33 1.46 -5.15
N VAL A 46 -4.41 1.37 -6.11
CA VAL A 46 -3.70 2.54 -6.65
C VAL A 46 -4.65 3.51 -7.37
N PRO A 47 -5.60 3.05 -8.24
CA PRO A 47 -6.59 3.94 -8.83
C PRO A 47 -7.44 4.70 -7.81
N ASN A 48 -7.89 4.05 -6.74
CA ASN A 48 -8.65 4.70 -5.68
C ASN A 48 -7.78 5.66 -4.84
N ALA A 49 -6.52 5.31 -4.59
CA ALA A 49 -5.58 6.22 -3.93
C ALA A 49 -5.38 7.50 -4.76
N ILE A 50 -5.22 7.38 -6.08
CA ILE A 50 -5.09 8.54 -6.99
C ILE A 50 -6.31 9.46 -6.89
N LYS A 51 -7.53 8.92 -6.87
CA LYS A 51 -8.76 9.74 -6.71
C LYS A 51 -8.75 10.51 -5.39
N VAL A 52 -8.31 9.87 -4.30
CA VAL A 52 -8.20 10.51 -2.98
C VAL A 52 -7.11 11.59 -3.00
N PHE A 53 -5.96 11.32 -3.60
CA PHE A 53 -4.86 12.28 -3.72
C PHE A 53 -5.25 13.50 -4.54
N GLU A 54 -6.05 13.32 -5.59
CA GLU A 54 -6.61 14.44 -6.35
C GLU A 54 -7.56 15.32 -5.50
N LYS A 55 -8.40 14.69 -4.66
CA LYS A 55 -9.29 15.41 -3.72
C LYS A 55 -8.45 16.21 -2.71
N LEU A 56 -7.42 15.58 -2.12
CA LEU A 56 -6.49 16.23 -1.19
C LEU A 56 -5.76 17.42 -1.85
N ARG A 57 -5.22 17.23 -3.05
CA ARG A 57 -4.53 18.29 -3.81
C ARG A 57 -5.44 19.48 -4.10
N ARG A 58 -6.70 19.25 -4.49
CA ARG A 58 -7.71 20.32 -4.67
C ARG A 58 -8.03 21.04 -3.37
N GLY A 59 -7.95 20.35 -2.23
CA GLY A 59 -8.09 20.92 -0.89
C GLY A 59 -6.85 21.65 -0.37
N GLY A 60 -5.76 21.70 -1.15
CA GLY A 60 -4.50 22.34 -0.74
C GLY A 60 -3.60 21.44 0.12
N HIS A 61 -3.92 20.15 0.25
CA HIS A 61 -3.14 19.16 1.01
C HIS A 61 -2.18 18.40 0.12
N LYS A 62 -1.10 17.89 0.72
CA LYS A 62 -0.08 17.10 0.04
C LYS A 62 -0.09 15.66 0.56
N PRO A 63 -0.55 14.67 -0.24
CA PRO A 63 -0.55 13.28 0.19
C PRO A 63 0.89 12.78 0.41
N LYS A 64 1.08 11.85 1.36
CA LYS A 64 2.39 11.24 1.64
C LYS A 64 2.75 10.14 0.66
N GLY A 65 1.82 9.24 0.35
CA GLY A 65 2.09 8.14 -0.55
C GLY A 65 1.19 6.94 -0.39
N ILE A 66 1.65 5.83 -0.94
CA ILE A 66 1.00 4.52 -0.84
C ILE A 66 1.89 3.55 -0.05
N ARG A 67 1.27 2.48 0.49
CA ARG A 67 1.99 1.36 1.13
C ARG A 67 1.62 0.06 0.43
N LEU A 68 2.64 -0.76 0.20
CA LEU A 68 2.56 -2.12 -0.33
C LEU A 68 3.06 -3.10 0.74
N ASP A 69 2.27 -4.11 1.05
CA ASP A 69 2.53 -5.06 2.15
C ASP A 69 2.45 -6.53 1.67
N SER A 70 2.24 -6.77 0.39
CA SER A 70 2.11 -8.11 -0.20
C SER A 70 2.43 -8.14 -1.69
N GLY A 71 2.59 -9.36 -2.23
CA GLY A 71 2.88 -9.59 -3.65
C GLY A 71 4.35 -9.33 -4.03
N ASP A 72 4.61 -9.21 -5.32
CA ASP A 72 5.92 -8.84 -5.86
C ASP A 72 6.13 -7.33 -5.68
N LEU A 73 6.86 -6.97 -4.62
CA LEU A 73 7.05 -5.56 -4.25
C LEU A 73 7.81 -4.75 -5.30
N ALA A 74 8.73 -5.36 -6.04
CA ALA A 74 9.46 -4.66 -7.10
C ALA A 74 8.55 -4.35 -8.28
N TYR A 75 7.85 -5.36 -8.79
CA TYR A 75 6.89 -5.19 -9.88
C TYR A 75 5.77 -4.20 -9.51
N LEU A 76 5.17 -4.36 -8.32
CA LEU A 76 4.11 -3.47 -7.87
C LEU A 76 4.60 -2.02 -7.68
N SER A 77 5.84 -1.82 -7.24
CA SER A 77 6.45 -0.49 -7.14
C SER A 77 6.60 0.17 -8.51
N ILE A 78 7.07 -0.57 -9.52
CA ILE A 78 7.21 -0.06 -10.90
C ILE A 78 5.84 0.35 -11.47
N GLN A 79 4.85 -0.54 -11.38
CA GLN A 79 3.52 -0.28 -11.92
C GLN A 79 2.81 0.86 -11.17
N SER A 80 2.90 0.88 -9.84
CA SER A 80 2.34 1.97 -9.03
C SER A 80 3.00 3.30 -9.33
N ALA A 81 4.34 3.34 -9.46
CA ALA A 81 5.07 4.55 -9.83
C ALA A 81 4.63 5.08 -11.20
N LYS A 82 4.45 4.18 -12.19
CA LYS A 82 3.95 4.54 -13.51
C LYS A 82 2.57 5.21 -13.41
N MET A 83 1.60 4.57 -12.75
CA MET A 83 0.25 5.09 -12.59
C MET A 83 0.22 6.44 -11.84
N LEU A 84 1.01 6.55 -10.77
CA LEU A 84 1.14 7.80 -10.00
C LEU A 84 1.75 8.92 -10.85
N ASN A 85 2.77 8.63 -11.66
CA ASN A 85 3.39 9.60 -12.56
C ASN A 85 2.41 10.10 -13.63
N GLU A 86 1.63 9.20 -14.24
CA GLU A 86 0.59 9.53 -15.21
C GLU A 86 -0.49 10.44 -14.61
N ALA A 87 -0.79 10.29 -13.30
CA ALA A 87 -1.70 11.15 -12.57
C ALA A 87 -1.04 12.45 -12.01
N GLY A 88 0.26 12.67 -12.26
CA GLY A 88 1.00 13.84 -11.80
C GLY A 88 1.37 13.82 -10.33
N PHE A 89 1.53 12.64 -9.73
CA PHE A 89 2.04 12.41 -8.37
C PHE A 89 3.44 11.80 -8.40
N THR A 90 4.40 12.57 -8.91
CA THR A 90 5.78 12.10 -9.13
C THR A 90 6.64 12.07 -7.87
N ASP A 91 6.22 12.73 -6.80
CA ASP A 91 6.98 12.95 -5.56
C ASP A 91 6.39 12.23 -4.32
N VAL A 92 5.26 11.52 -4.45
CA VAL A 92 4.69 10.77 -3.34
C VAL A 92 5.48 9.48 -3.09
N SER A 93 5.63 9.10 -1.83
CA SER A 93 6.42 7.92 -1.43
C SER A 93 5.69 6.61 -1.74
N ILE A 94 6.48 5.55 -1.96
CA ILE A 94 6.01 4.16 -2.03
C ILE A 94 6.65 3.42 -0.85
N VAL A 95 5.87 3.17 0.18
CA VAL A 95 6.33 2.47 1.39
C VAL A 95 6.18 0.98 1.19
N LEU A 96 7.27 0.25 1.34
CA LEU A 96 7.33 -1.20 1.25
C LEU A 96 7.40 -1.81 2.65
N SER A 97 6.65 -2.85 2.88
CA SER A 97 6.68 -3.63 4.13
C SER A 97 6.45 -5.11 3.80
N ASN A 98 6.48 -5.97 4.81
CA ASN A 98 6.42 -7.42 4.72
C ASN A 98 7.80 -8.11 4.67
N ASN A 99 8.27 -8.52 5.86
CA ASN A 99 9.47 -9.33 6.06
C ASN A 99 10.75 -8.79 5.38
N LEU A 100 10.88 -7.47 5.32
CA LEU A 100 12.05 -6.84 4.72
C LEU A 100 13.29 -7.02 5.60
N ASP A 101 14.40 -7.34 4.93
CA ASP A 101 15.76 -7.29 5.42
C ASP A 101 16.68 -6.74 4.32
N GLU A 102 17.97 -6.65 4.59
CA GLU A 102 18.96 -6.12 3.65
C GLU A 102 19.02 -6.90 2.33
N LEU A 103 18.80 -8.21 2.38
CA LEU A 103 18.83 -9.06 1.18
C LEU A 103 17.59 -8.86 0.31
N VAL A 104 16.42 -8.81 0.94
CA VAL A 104 15.16 -8.54 0.23
C VAL A 104 15.16 -7.14 -0.36
N ILE A 105 15.65 -6.13 0.36
CA ILE A 105 15.79 -4.76 -0.15
C ILE A 105 16.73 -4.75 -1.36
N TRP A 106 17.87 -5.43 -1.27
CA TRP A 106 18.80 -5.53 -2.39
C TRP A 106 18.17 -6.20 -3.62
N GLN A 107 17.42 -7.29 -3.43
CA GLN A 107 16.68 -7.95 -4.51
C GLN A 107 15.66 -7.02 -5.16
N ILE A 108 14.85 -6.30 -4.36
CA ILE A 108 13.86 -5.34 -4.87
C ILE A 108 14.54 -4.27 -5.73
N ILE A 109 15.63 -3.67 -5.24
CA ILE A 109 16.38 -2.64 -5.98
C ILE A 109 16.92 -3.20 -7.29
N THR A 110 17.53 -4.39 -7.25
CA THR A 110 18.09 -5.05 -8.44
C THR A 110 17.01 -5.32 -9.48
N GLN A 111 15.88 -5.88 -9.06
CA GLN A 111 14.75 -6.17 -9.95
C GLN A 111 14.17 -4.87 -10.56
N ILE A 112 14.03 -3.80 -9.78
CA ILE A 112 13.56 -2.52 -10.30
C ILE A 112 14.54 -1.96 -11.35
N MET A 113 15.84 -2.03 -11.09
CA MET A 113 16.86 -1.57 -12.07
C MET A 113 16.79 -2.33 -13.40
N GLU A 114 16.51 -3.63 -13.36
CA GLU A 114 16.43 -4.48 -14.54
C GLU A 114 15.09 -4.36 -15.29
N GLU A 115 13.98 -4.22 -14.58
CA GLU A 115 12.64 -4.33 -15.16
C GLU A 115 11.98 -2.99 -15.48
N ALA A 116 12.20 -1.92 -14.68
CA ALA A 116 11.51 -0.65 -14.86
C ALA A 116 11.63 -0.06 -16.27
N PRO A 117 12.81 -0.16 -16.95
CA PRO A 117 12.96 0.33 -18.33
C PRO A 117 12.02 -0.36 -19.33
N ARG A 118 11.64 -1.62 -19.10
CA ARG A 118 10.71 -2.38 -19.97
C ARG A 118 9.29 -1.81 -19.91
N TYR A 119 8.95 -1.11 -18.82
CA TYR A 119 7.66 -0.46 -18.62
C TYR A 119 7.69 1.04 -18.93
N GLY A 120 8.84 1.56 -19.43
CA GLY A 120 9.02 2.97 -19.74
C GLY A 120 9.13 3.85 -18.48
N VAL A 121 9.58 3.29 -17.37
CA VAL A 121 9.77 3.98 -16.09
C VAL A 121 11.26 4.08 -15.78
N ASP A 122 11.69 5.24 -15.29
CA ASP A 122 13.06 5.48 -14.84
C ASP A 122 13.29 4.76 -13.49
N PRO A 123 14.18 3.76 -13.42
CA PRO A 123 14.38 2.96 -12.23
C PRO A 123 14.92 3.78 -11.05
N GLU A 124 15.81 4.75 -11.28
CA GLU A 124 16.38 5.58 -10.22
C GLU A 124 15.28 6.40 -9.54
N LYS A 125 14.38 6.99 -10.32
CA LYS A 125 13.22 7.73 -9.79
C LYS A 125 12.22 6.87 -9.03
N VAL A 126 12.09 5.60 -9.37
CA VAL A 126 11.29 4.66 -8.57
C VAL A 126 11.97 4.42 -7.23
N ILE A 127 13.28 4.09 -7.26
CA ILE A 127 14.06 3.76 -6.06
C ILE A 127 14.12 4.94 -5.08
N GLU A 128 14.32 6.17 -5.56
CA GLU A 128 14.33 7.39 -4.75
C GLU A 128 13.05 7.62 -3.93
N ARG A 129 11.93 7.07 -4.38
CA ARG A 129 10.61 7.19 -3.72
C ARG A 129 10.33 6.07 -2.72
N LEU A 130 11.17 5.03 -2.69
CA LEU A 130 10.96 3.88 -1.82
C LEU A 130 11.30 4.22 -0.37
N VAL A 131 10.43 3.77 0.52
CA VAL A 131 10.64 3.81 1.97
C VAL A 131 10.46 2.39 2.49
N TYR A 132 11.41 1.89 3.26
CA TYR A 132 11.43 0.51 3.70
C TYR A 132 11.00 0.40 5.16
N GLY A 133 9.88 -0.30 5.40
CA GLY A 133 9.38 -0.66 6.73
C GLY A 133 10.02 -1.95 7.23
N VAL A 134 11.20 -1.87 7.81
CA VAL A 134 11.89 -3.02 8.40
C VAL A 134 11.45 -3.19 9.84
N GLY A 135 10.78 -4.30 10.14
CA GLY A 135 10.22 -4.60 11.46
C GLY A 135 10.94 -5.76 12.15
N THR A 136 10.34 -6.93 12.14
CA THR A 136 10.81 -8.14 12.85
C THR A 136 12.29 -8.45 12.59
N ARG A 137 12.73 -8.41 11.35
CA ARG A 137 14.11 -8.73 10.93
C ARG A 137 15.16 -7.76 11.46
N LEU A 138 14.78 -6.56 11.88
CA LEU A 138 15.70 -5.58 12.45
C LEU A 138 16.09 -5.91 13.91
N ILE A 139 15.18 -6.52 14.66
CA ILE A 139 15.29 -6.66 16.11
C ILE A 139 15.50 -8.11 16.55
N THR A 140 14.99 -9.07 15.77
CA THR A 140 15.00 -10.49 16.11
C THR A 140 16.13 -11.26 15.42
N SER A 141 16.44 -12.43 15.95
CA SER A 141 17.46 -13.31 15.41
C SER A 141 17.10 -13.83 14.02
N TRP A 142 18.11 -14.24 13.29
CA TRP A 142 17.98 -14.97 12.03
C TRP A 142 17.29 -16.32 12.24
N GLY A 143 16.60 -16.83 11.21
CA GLY A 143 15.90 -18.11 11.23
C GLY A 143 14.40 -17.93 11.49
N GLU A 144 13.88 -18.55 12.53
CA GLU A 144 12.47 -18.44 12.95
C GLU A 144 12.32 -17.44 14.12
N PRO A 145 12.36 -16.14 13.84
CA PRO A 145 12.41 -15.11 14.88
C PRO A 145 11.09 -14.90 15.62
N ALA A 146 9.98 -15.45 15.10
CA ALA A 146 8.65 -15.26 15.64
C ALA A 146 7.77 -16.49 15.39
N LEU A 147 6.71 -16.65 16.19
CA LEU A 147 5.76 -17.77 16.05
C LEU A 147 4.88 -17.69 14.78
N GLY A 148 4.99 -16.63 13.99
CA GLY A 148 4.29 -16.48 12.72
C GLY A 148 2.77 -16.43 12.83
N GLY A 149 2.23 -15.99 13.97
CA GLY A 149 0.79 -15.88 14.16
C GLY A 149 0.16 -14.87 13.21
N VAL A 150 -0.96 -15.25 12.59
CA VAL A 150 -1.73 -14.38 11.69
C VAL A 150 -3.11 -14.13 12.28
N TYR A 151 -3.46 -12.87 12.42
CA TYR A 151 -4.78 -12.44 12.87
C TYR A 151 -5.41 -11.56 11.78
N LYS A 152 -6.56 -11.98 11.27
CA LYS A 152 -7.27 -11.27 10.20
C LYS A 152 -8.75 -11.12 10.53
N LEU A 153 -9.34 -9.98 10.16
CA LEU A 153 -10.79 -9.80 10.18
C LEU A 153 -11.41 -10.71 9.13
N VAL A 154 -12.32 -11.60 9.53
CA VAL A 154 -12.99 -12.56 8.62
C VAL A 154 -14.47 -12.30 8.48
N ALA A 155 -15.11 -11.68 9.46
CA ALA A 155 -16.51 -11.30 9.39
C ALA A 155 -16.83 -10.19 10.40
N VAL A 156 -17.88 -9.43 10.13
CA VAL A 156 -18.45 -8.40 10.99
C VAL A 156 -19.90 -8.73 11.27
N CYS A 157 -20.34 -8.64 12.53
CA CYS A 157 -21.75 -8.74 12.88
C CYS A 157 -22.38 -7.34 12.82
N HIS A 158 -23.32 -7.16 11.90
CA HIS A 158 -24.07 -5.91 11.74
C HIS A 158 -25.57 -6.26 11.74
N GLU A 159 -26.33 -5.60 12.59
CA GLU A 159 -27.78 -5.85 12.76
C GLU A 159 -28.13 -7.35 12.98
N GLY A 160 -27.30 -8.06 13.73
CA GLY A 160 -27.49 -9.50 14.02
C GLY A 160 -27.14 -10.45 12.88
N LYS A 161 -26.61 -9.98 11.76
CA LYS A 161 -26.12 -10.79 10.62
C LYS A 161 -24.60 -10.75 10.52
N TRP A 162 -24.00 -11.91 10.29
CA TRP A 162 -22.57 -12.01 10.01
C TRP A 162 -22.30 -11.73 8.53
N ILE A 163 -21.50 -10.72 8.26
CA ILE A 163 -21.09 -10.29 6.91
C ILE A 163 -19.62 -10.64 6.74
N PRO A 164 -19.23 -11.44 5.73
CA PRO A 164 -17.83 -11.76 5.47
C PRO A 164 -17.00 -10.52 5.20
N ALA A 165 -15.77 -10.50 5.71
CA ALA A 165 -14.80 -9.42 5.52
C ALA A 165 -13.46 -10.05 5.11
N LEU A 166 -13.28 -10.32 3.83
CA LEU A 166 -12.11 -11.03 3.32
C LEU A 166 -11.07 -10.04 2.75
N LYS A 167 -9.79 -10.35 2.98
CA LYS A 167 -8.70 -9.85 2.15
C LYS A 167 -8.52 -10.83 1.00
N VAL A 168 -8.56 -10.35 -0.22
CA VAL A 168 -8.29 -11.14 -1.43
C VAL A 168 -6.79 -11.16 -1.73
#